data_ac8f2726dd887e0e948785ab69a325d8
#
_entry.id   ac8f2726dd887e0e948785ab69a325d8
#
_cell.length_a   1.000
_cell.length_b   1.000
_cell.length_c   1.000
_cell.angle_alpha   90.00
_cell.angle_beta   90.00
_cell.angle_gamma   90.00
#
_symmetry.space_group_name_H-M   'P 1'
#
loop_
_entity.id
_entity.type
_entity.pdbx_description
1 polymer ?
#
loop_
_entity_poly.entity_id
_entity_poly.type
_entity_poly.pdbx_seq_one_letter_code
_entity_poly.pdbx_strand_id
1 'polypeptide(L)' 'LNDPVNLMSYVVVIFKRVFGYSHEKARNHMLEVHHKGRSVLWQGDRERAEMYVYTLQQWQLTAILEHDA' A
#
# COMPACT_ATOMS: atom_id res chain seq x y z
N LEU A 1 -8.52 15.62 -7.07
CA LEU A 1 -9.95 15.62 -6.81
C LEU A 1 -10.31 14.37 -6.03
N ASN A 2 -11.25 14.50 -5.14
CA ASN A 2 -11.59 13.43 -4.19
C ASN A 2 -12.58 12.40 -4.77
N ASP A 3 -12.41 12.08 -6.05
CA ASP A 3 -13.18 11.03 -6.70
C ASP A 3 -12.64 9.67 -6.23
N PRO A 4 -13.47 8.81 -5.62
CA PRO A 4 -13.02 7.50 -5.16
C PRO A 4 -12.34 6.65 -6.23
N VAL A 5 -12.81 6.74 -7.47
CA VAL A 5 -12.22 5.99 -8.59
C VAL A 5 -10.81 6.47 -8.88
N ASN A 6 -10.59 7.78 -8.90
CA ASN A 6 -9.27 8.35 -9.12
C ASN A 6 -8.34 8.02 -7.96
N LEU A 7 -8.84 8.03 -6.73
CA LEU A 7 -8.05 7.67 -5.57
C LEU A 7 -7.65 6.20 -5.62
N MET A 8 -8.54 5.31 -6.00
CA MET A 8 -8.23 3.89 -6.15
C MET A 8 -7.15 3.67 -7.21
N SER A 9 -7.26 4.35 -8.37
CA SER A 9 -6.26 4.25 -9.42
C SER A 9 -4.91 4.76 -8.96
N TYR A 10 -4.89 5.84 -8.20
CA TYR A 10 -3.68 6.40 -7.61
C TYR A 10 -2.99 5.36 -6.71
N VAL A 11 -3.75 4.74 -5.81
CA VAL A 11 -3.22 3.74 -4.88
C VAL A 11 -2.61 2.56 -5.64
N VAL A 12 -3.28 2.08 -6.68
CA VAL A 12 -2.75 0.98 -7.50
C VAL A 12 -1.40 1.36 -8.11
N VAL A 13 -1.29 2.57 -8.67
CA VAL A 13 -0.04 3.05 -9.25
C VAL A 13 1.07 3.09 -8.21
N ILE A 14 0.77 3.57 -7.00
CA ILE A 14 1.76 3.65 -5.93
C ILE A 14 2.23 2.26 -5.53
N PHE A 15 1.33 1.31 -5.35
CA PHE A 15 1.71 -0.05 -4.98
C PHE A 15 2.59 -0.71 -6.05
N LYS A 16 2.31 -0.44 -7.32
CA LYS A 16 3.16 -0.93 -8.41
C LYS A 16 4.56 -0.32 -8.35
N ARG A 17 4.65 0.98 -8.13
CA ARG A 17 5.93 1.69 -8.11
C ARG A 17 6.78 1.33 -6.91
N VAL A 18 6.17 1.30 -5.73
CA VAL A 18 6.92 1.10 -4.48
C VAL A 18 7.38 -0.34 -4.33
N PHE A 19 6.52 -1.30 -4.64
CA PHE A 19 6.81 -2.70 -4.40
C PHE A 19 7.21 -3.48 -5.67
N GLY A 20 7.02 -2.90 -6.83
CA GLY A 20 7.23 -3.62 -8.08
C GLY A 20 6.17 -4.67 -8.34
N TYR A 21 5.00 -4.56 -7.73
CA TYR A 21 3.92 -5.53 -7.90
C TYR A 21 3.29 -5.41 -9.28
N SER A 22 2.76 -6.54 -9.78
CA SER A 22 1.96 -6.53 -10.99
C SER A 22 0.71 -5.68 -10.76
N HIS A 23 0.09 -5.25 -11.85
CA HIS A 23 -1.15 -4.50 -11.77
C HIS A 23 -2.21 -5.30 -11.00
N GLU A 24 -2.33 -6.60 -11.28
CA GLU A 24 -3.30 -7.46 -10.61
C GLU A 24 -3.06 -7.52 -9.11
N LYS A 25 -1.79 -7.75 -8.70
CA LYS A 25 -1.46 -7.84 -7.28
C LYS A 25 -1.69 -6.50 -6.58
N ALA A 26 -1.27 -5.41 -7.20
CA ALA A 26 -1.47 -4.07 -6.64
C ALA A 26 -2.96 -3.77 -6.49
N ARG A 27 -3.75 -4.13 -7.50
CA ARG A 27 -5.20 -3.93 -7.47
C ARG A 27 -5.85 -4.75 -6.36
N ASN A 28 -5.42 -6.00 -6.18
CA ASN A 28 -5.96 -6.85 -5.12
C ASN A 28 -5.72 -6.25 -3.73
N HIS A 29 -4.53 -5.70 -3.49
CA HIS A 29 -4.25 -5.02 -2.23
C HIS A 29 -5.12 -3.77 -2.07
N MET A 30 -5.27 -3.00 -3.14
CA MET A 30 -6.12 -1.80 -3.10
C MET A 30 -7.56 -2.18 -2.77
N LEU A 31 -8.09 -3.23 -3.39
CA LEU A 31 -9.44 -3.69 -3.11
C LEU A 31 -9.59 -4.19 -1.68
N GLU A 32 -8.56 -4.86 -1.16
CA GLU A 32 -8.58 -5.31 0.23
C GLU A 32 -8.68 -4.14 1.19
N VAL A 33 -7.90 -3.08 0.97
CA VAL A 33 -8.00 -1.85 1.76
C VAL A 33 -9.41 -1.28 1.67
N HIS A 34 -9.96 -1.24 0.45
CA HIS A 34 -11.28 -0.67 0.22
C HIS A 34 -12.38 -1.45 0.95
N HIS A 35 -12.32 -2.78 0.89
CA HIS A 35 -13.38 -3.63 1.46
C HIS A 35 -13.19 -3.93 2.95
N LYS A 36 -11.95 -4.07 3.40
CA LYS A 36 -11.63 -4.50 4.76
C LYS A 36 -11.00 -3.41 5.62
N GLY A 37 -10.65 -2.27 5.01
CA GLY A 37 -10.02 -1.16 5.70
C GLY A 37 -8.52 -1.28 5.86
N ARG A 38 -7.92 -2.42 5.51
CA ARG A 38 -6.48 -2.62 5.63
C ARG A 38 -5.99 -3.74 4.71
N SER A 39 -4.71 -3.72 4.40
CA SER A 39 -4.05 -4.81 3.67
C SER A 39 -2.60 -4.89 4.10
N VAL A 40 -2.09 -6.10 4.30
CA VAL A 40 -0.68 -6.32 4.59
C VAL A 40 0.06 -6.31 3.26
N LEU A 41 0.76 -5.21 2.98
CA LEU A 41 1.40 -4.99 1.68
C LEU A 41 2.72 -5.74 1.54
N TRP A 42 3.46 -5.90 2.64
CA TRP A 42 4.78 -6.49 2.59
C TRP A 42 5.16 -7.01 3.97
N GLN A 43 5.90 -8.10 4.00
CA GLN A 43 6.40 -8.70 5.24
C GLN A 43 7.87 -9.02 5.06
N GLY A 44 8.66 -8.80 6.11
CA GLY A 44 10.07 -9.08 6.09
C GLY A 44 10.77 -8.41 7.26
N ASP A 45 12.07 -8.14 7.10
CA ASP A 45 12.85 -7.53 8.16
C ASP A 45 12.34 -6.12 8.47
N ARG A 46 12.56 -5.73 9.72
CA ARG A 46 12.05 -4.47 10.24
C ARG A 46 12.59 -3.25 9.49
N GLU A 47 13.86 -3.25 9.17
CA GLU A 47 14.49 -2.09 8.52
C GLU A 47 13.85 -1.80 7.17
N ARG A 48 13.62 -2.83 6.36
CA ARG A 48 12.96 -2.65 5.07
C ARG A 48 11.49 -2.30 5.23
N ALA A 49 10.84 -2.89 6.22
CA ALA A 49 9.44 -2.56 6.49
C ALA A 49 9.30 -1.08 6.87
N GLU A 50 10.18 -0.57 7.70
CA GLU A 50 10.19 0.85 8.07
C GLU A 50 10.42 1.74 6.85
N MET A 51 11.31 1.33 5.95
CA MET A 51 11.55 2.06 4.71
C MET A 51 10.28 2.16 3.87
N TYR A 52 9.56 1.05 3.73
CA TYR A 52 8.31 1.04 2.97
C TYR A 52 7.23 1.92 3.62
N VAL A 53 7.12 1.87 4.93
CA VAL A 53 6.19 2.75 5.65
C VAL A 53 6.51 4.22 5.36
N TYR A 54 7.77 4.60 5.48
CA TYR A 54 8.20 5.97 5.19
C TYR A 54 7.87 6.35 3.74
N THR A 55 8.20 5.47 2.79
CA THR A 55 7.97 5.73 1.38
C THR A 55 6.48 5.93 1.07
N LEU A 56 5.63 5.06 1.61
CA LEU A 56 4.18 5.18 1.40
C LEU A 56 3.64 6.47 2.00
N GLN A 57 4.15 6.87 3.17
CA GLN A 57 3.74 8.13 3.80
C GLN A 57 4.12 9.33 2.94
N GLN A 58 5.24 9.28 2.22
CA GLN A 58 5.62 10.33 1.28
C GLN A 58 4.63 10.46 0.14
N TRP A 59 3.94 9.37 -0.21
CA TRP A 59 2.90 9.38 -1.22
C TRP A 59 1.52 9.69 -0.64
N GLN A 60 1.47 10.16 0.61
CA GLN A 60 0.24 10.56 1.30
C GLN A 60 -0.68 9.37 1.61
N LEU A 61 -0.13 8.19 1.73
CA LEU A 61 -0.90 7.01 2.13
C LEU A 61 -0.66 6.73 3.61
N THR A 62 -1.70 6.24 4.28
CA THR A 62 -1.60 5.81 5.67
C THR A 62 -1.00 4.40 5.72
N ALA A 63 0.18 4.29 6.30
CA ALA A 63 0.86 3.01 6.44
C ALA A 63 1.49 2.93 7.83
N ILE A 64 1.49 1.75 8.39
CA ILE A 64 2.07 1.49 9.71
C ILE A 64 2.92 0.23 9.68
N LEU A 65 3.84 0.17 10.62
CA LEU A 65 4.61 -1.04 10.89
C LEU A 65 3.88 -1.85 11.95
N GLU A 66 3.77 -3.15 11.70
CA GLU A 66 3.11 -4.05 12.63
C GLU A 66 4.04 -5.21 12.93
N HIS A 67 4.15 -5.59 14.18
CA HIS A 67 4.94 -6.74 14.59
C HIS A 67 4.05 -7.96 14.71
N ASP A 68 4.59 -9.09 14.26
CA ASP A 68 4.03 -10.38 14.63
C ASP A 68 4.49 -10.70 16.04
N ALA A 69 3.58 -11.17 16.82
CA ALA A 69 3.85 -11.51 18.22
C ALA A 69 4.76 -12.73 18.32
#